data_de2eba53a2ad499a6bd4eb082e047f71
#
_entry.id   de2eba53a2ad499a6bd4eb082e047f71
#
_cell.length_a   1.000
_cell.length_b   1.000
_cell.length_c   1.000
_cell.angle_alpha   90.00
_cell.angle_beta   90.00
_cell.angle_gamma   90.00
#
_symmetry.space_group_name_H-M   'P 1'
#
loop_
_entity.id
_entity.type
_entity.pdbx_description
1 polymer ?
#
loop_
_entity_poly.entity_id
_entity_poly.type
_entity_poly.pdbx_seq_one_letter_code
_entity_poly.pdbx_strand_id
1 'polypeptide(L)'
;MEIKSIVTILLFSILGLSLGANASIISSDDPWVDATEGITSGSTAITWFPANQNNSSSSTLDHAQTIIEVYTATWCETCIPAEEALNATITDYDVKVVKYHRHLFETEDPFGNNNTEGRWLSRYGPSAVQADFNARTPPTVIFGGERMHIGSYPTAGVSLEEEYSTSLDSIMRPPISNSSEFTFTWEDGTFEWSWNWEEDTTACRSNCDSISTELYLMIVEDTAFFPEGSNGEEYYHRILRDVIPLGSSSIDYIPVSYTHLRAHETHT
;
A
#
# COMPACT_ATOMS: atom_id res chain seq x y z
N MET A 1 5.70 -20.14 21.15
CA MET A 1 5.46 -18.78 20.62
C MET A 1 4.19 -18.89 19.81
N GLU A 2 3.07 -18.43 20.36
CA GLU A 2 1.80 -18.45 19.62
C GLU A 2 1.85 -17.31 18.61
N ILE A 3 1.82 -17.64 17.33
CA ILE A 3 1.64 -16.67 16.26
C ILE A 3 0.20 -16.19 16.35
N LYS A 4 0.00 -15.05 17.00
CA LYS A 4 -1.31 -14.41 17.10
C LYS A 4 -1.55 -13.59 15.84
N SER A 5 -2.45 -14.06 15.01
CA SER A 5 -3.04 -13.37 13.85
C SER A 5 -2.06 -12.80 12.81
N ILE A 6 -1.70 -13.62 11.82
CA ILE A 6 -1.16 -13.13 10.56
C ILE A 6 -2.34 -12.70 9.69
N VAL A 7 -2.35 -11.43 9.30
CA VAL A 7 -3.30 -10.88 8.33
C VAL A 7 -2.59 -10.83 6.98
N THR A 8 -3.16 -11.43 5.96
CA THR A 8 -2.62 -11.36 4.61
C THR A 8 -3.41 -10.32 3.82
N ILE A 9 -2.72 -9.32 3.29
CA ILE A 9 -3.31 -8.24 2.48
C ILE A 9 -2.83 -8.42 1.05
N LEU A 10 -3.77 -8.47 0.11
CA LEU A 10 -3.47 -8.39 -1.31
C LEU A 10 -3.52 -6.94 -1.76
N LEU A 11 -2.39 -6.45 -2.23
CA LEU A 11 -2.26 -5.09 -2.74
C LEU A 11 -2.34 -5.09 -4.26
N PHE A 12 -3.23 -4.27 -4.80
CA PHE A 12 -3.29 -3.94 -6.20
C PHE A 12 -2.73 -2.55 -6.42
N SER A 13 -1.64 -2.47 -7.14
CA SER A 13 -1.13 -1.19 -7.62
C SER A 13 -1.46 -1.06 -9.09
N ILE A 14 -2.22 -0.04 -9.45
CA ILE A 14 -2.59 0.24 -10.82
C ILE A 14 -1.70 1.39 -11.30
N LEU A 15 -0.91 1.12 -12.33
CA LEU A 15 -0.05 2.08 -12.98
C LEU A 15 -0.72 2.50 -14.29
N GLY A 16 -1.27 3.71 -14.31
CA GLY A 16 -1.71 4.34 -15.56
C GLY A 16 -0.53 5.06 -16.21
N LEU A 17 -0.12 4.67 -17.42
CA LEU A 17 0.83 5.42 -18.22
C LEU A 17 0.09 6.56 -18.90
N SER A 18 0.19 7.79 -18.40
CA SER A 18 -0.14 8.98 -19.17
C SER A 18 1.12 9.51 -19.84
N LEU A 19 1.23 9.35 -21.16
CA LEU A 19 2.20 10.10 -21.95
C LEU A 19 1.74 11.57 -21.99
N GLY A 20 2.38 12.42 -21.17
CA GLY A 20 2.22 13.85 -21.23
C GLY A 20 1.60 14.52 -20.00
N ALA A 21 1.89 14.05 -18.80
CA ALA A 21 1.65 14.86 -17.62
C ALA A 21 2.77 15.88 -17.46
N ASN A 22 2.41 17.17 -17.54
CA ASN A 22 3.23 18.20 -16.92
C ASN A 22 3.40 17.80 -15.44
N ALA A 23 4.65 17.71 -14.98
CA ALA A 23 4.92 17.54 -13.56
C ALA A 23 4.05 18.54 -12.81
N SER A 24 3.17 18.07 -11.95
CA SER A 24 2.42 18.92 -11.05
C SER A 24 3.45 19.67 -10.24
N ILE A 25 3.59 20.95 -10.52
CA ILE A 25 4.37 21.83 -9.68
C ILE A 25 3.65 21.78 -8.34
N ILE A 26 4.35 21.33 -7.30
CA ILE A 26 3.84 21.38 -5.92
C ILE A 26 3.41 22.83 -5.71
N SER A 27 2.11 23.05 -5.64
CA SER A 27 1.59 24.34 -5.23
C SER A 27 1.91 24.46 -3.74
N SER A 28 2.31 25.66 -3.30
CA SER A 28 2.53 25.92 -1.87
C SER A 28 1.28 25.71 -1.01
N ASP A 29 0.15 25.45 -1.65
CA ASP A 29 -1.16 25.27 -1.03
C ASP A 29 -1.58 23.78 -0.97
N ASP A 30 -0.83 22.86 -1.61
CA ASP A 30 -1.12 21.44 -1.54
C ASP A 30 -0.29 20.77 -0.44
N PRO A 31 -0.94 20.13 0.54
CA PRO A 31 -0.26 19.51 1.68
C PRO A 31 0.42 18.18 1.35
N TRP A 32 0.30 17.69 0.12
CA TRP A 32 0.81 16.38 -0.29
C TRP A 32 1.59 16.44 -1.60
N VAL A 33 2.33 15.38 -1.84
CA VAL A 33 3.05 15.10 -3.09
C VAL A 33 2.38 13.94 -3.81
N ASP A 34 2.46 13.89 -5.14
CA ASP A 34 2.09 12.68 -5.87
C ASP A 34 2.98 11.51 -5.43
N ALA A 35 2.37 10.41 -5.02
CA ALA A 35 3.10 9.27 -4.47
C ALA A 35 3.97 8.55 -5.50
N THR A 36 3.69 8.74 -6.79
CA THR A 36 4.44 8.15 -7.90
C THR A 36 4.72 9.17 -8.98
N GLU A 37 5.98 9.28 -9.37
CA GLU A 37 6.46 10.26 -10.34
C GLU A 37 5.83 10.05 -11.73
N GLY A 38 5.17 11.10 -12.25
CA GLY A 38 4.70 11.14 -13.64
C GLY A 38 3.63 10.12 -14.03
N ILE A 39 3.05 9.42 -13.07
CA ILE A 39 2.09 8.32 -13.29
C ILE A 39 0.87 8.55 -12.41
N THR A 40 -0.31 8.61 -13.02
CA THR A 40 -1.55 8.48 -12.26
C THR A 40 -1.62 7.05 -11.73
N SER A 41 -1.50 6.88 -10.44
CA SER A 41 -1.51 5.56 -9.81
C SER A 41 -2.55 5.50 -8.71
N GLY A 42 -3.06 4.31 -8.48
CA GLY A 42 -3.91 4.00 -7.34
C GLY A 42 -3.51 2.66 -6.77
N SER A 43 -3.87 2.43 -5.53
CA SER A 43 -3.70 1.15 -4.87
C SER A 43 -4.94 0.78 -4.10
N THR A 44 -5.33 -0.47 -4.18
CA THR A 44 -6.42 -1.03 -3.40
C THR A 44 -6.02 -2.38 -2.83
N ALA A 45 -6.70 -2.82 -1.79
CA ALA A 45 -6.37 -4.06 -1.11
C ALA A 45 -7.61 -4.91 -0.84
N ILE A 46 -7.44 -6.21 -0.93
CA ILE A 46 -8.38 -7.19 -0.44
C ILE A 46 -7.72 -7.93 0.71
N THR A 47 -8.41 -8.00 1.85
CA THR A 47 -7.90 -8.68 3.03
C THR A 47 -8.39 -10.12 3.04
N TRP A 48 -7.45 -11.03 3.28
CA TRP A 48 -7.76 -12.43 3.46
C TRP A 48 -7.13 -12.95 4.76
N PHE A 49 -7.93 -13.68 5.52
CA PHE A 49 -7.47 -14.31 6.77
C PHE A 49 -7.42 -15.82 6.56
N PRO A 50 -6.23 -16.44 6.52
CA PRO A 50 -6.13 -17.88 6.49
C PRO A 50 -6.55 -18.44 7.84
N ALA A 51 -7.85 -18.68 8.01
CA ALA A 51 -8.42 -19.18 9.27
C ALA A 51 -8.02 -20.62 9.58
N ASN A 52 -7.72 -21.41 8.55
CA ASN A 52 -7.32 -22.81 8.66
C ASN A 52 -6.38 -23.17 7.50
N GLN A 53 -5.64 -24.26 7.64
CA GLN A 53 -4.97 -24.91 6.53
C GLN A 53 -6.01 -25.28 5.47
N ASN A 54 -5.73 -25.04 4.19
CA ASN A 54 -6.61 -25.34 3.06
C ASN A 54 -7.87 -24.45 3.00
N ASN A 55 -7.70 -23.19 2.66
CA ASN A 55 -8.78 -22.24 2.49
C ASN A 55 -8.80 -21.65 1.07
N SER A 56 -9.98 -21.56 0.49
CA SER A 56 -10.23 -20.89 -0.78
C SER A 56 -11.20 -19.73 -0.54
N SER A 57 -10.94 -18.59 -1.16
CA SER A 57 -11.80 -17.41 -1.10
C SER A 57 -11.83 -16.71 -2.44
N SER A 58 -12.96 -16.09 -2.77
CA SER A 58 -13.07 -15.16 -3.87
C SER A 58 -13.58 -13.81 -3.38
N SER A 59 -13.17 -12.76 -4.05
CA SER A 59 -13.62 -11.39 -3.77
C SER A 59 -13.69 -10.59 -5.06
N THR A 60 -14.56 -9.60 -5.09
CA THR A 60 -14.69 -8.65 -6.19
C THR A 60 -14.12 -7.30 -5.77
N LEU A 61 -13.84 -6.42 -6.72
CA LEU A 61 -13.27 -5.09 -6.45
C LEU A 61 -14.21 -4.15 -5.70
N ASP A 62 -15.51 -4.40 -5.70
CA ASP A 62 -16.45 -3.65 -4.87
C ASP A 62 -16.22 -3.86 -3.36
N HIS A 63 -15.55 -4.95 -2.99
CA HIS A 63 -15.10 -5.23 -1.62
C HIS A 63 -13.65 -4.83 -1.36
N ALA A 64 -12.97 -4.29 -2.38
CA ALA A 64 -11.60 -3.82 -2.21
C ALA A 64 -11.57 -2.48 -1.46
N GLN A 65 -10.67 -2.41 -0.49
CA GLN A 65 -10.53 -1.26 0.40
C GLN A 65 -9.37 -0.40 -0.05
N THR A 66 -9.48 0.91 0.16
CA THR A 66 -8.33 1.81 0.00
C THR A 66 -7.23 1.37 0.95
N ILE A 67 -6.00 1.23 0.44
CA ILE A 67 -4.85 0.95 1.28
C ILE A 67 -4.15 2.25 1.67
N ILE A 68 -3.73 2.30 2.93
CA ILE A 68 -2.84 3.33 3.44
C ILE A 68 -1.53 2.64 3.81
N GLU A 69 -0.44 3.12 3.23
CA GLU A 69 0.90 2.61 3.47
C GLU A 69 1.70 3.61 4.29
N VAL A 70 2.24 3.20 5.42
CA VAL A 70 2.97 4.07 6.35
C VAL A 70 4.42 3.63 6.43
N TYR A 71 5.37 4.54 6.27
CA TYR A 71 6.77 4.31 6.53
C TYR A 71 7.15 4.85 7.89
N THR A 72 7.63 3.99 8.77
CA THR A 72 7.85 4.27 10.19
C THR A 72 9.12 3.59 10.71
N ALA A 73 9.43 3.79 11.98
CA ALA A 73 10.48 3.06 12.70
C ALA A 73 10.20 3.04 14.21
N THR A 74 10.70 2.02 14.91
CA THR A 74 10.53 1.85 16.37
C THR A 74 11.24 2.90 17.22
N TRP A 75 12.12 3.70 16.63
CA TRP A 75 12.84 4.81 17.24
C TRP A 75 12.29 6.20 16.82
N CYS A 76 11.30 6.25 15.95
CA CYS A 76 10.80 7.48 15.36
C CYS A 76 9.78 8.17 16.27
N GLU A 77 10.19 9.08 17.12
CA GLU A 77 9.29 9.86 18.00
C GLU A 77 8.31 10.72 17.20
N THR A 78 8.74 11.28 16.06
CA THR A 78 7.87 12.08 15.17
C THR A 78 6.85 11.26 14.40
N CYS A 79 6.98 9.93 14.39
CA CYS A 79 5.98 9.04 13.79
C CYS A 79 4.70 8.95 14.64
N ILE A 80 4.82 9.11 15.97
CA ILE A 80 3.68 8.96 16.89
C ILE A 80 2.56 9.95 16.56
N PRO A 81 2.77 11.28 16.48
CA PRO A 81 1.68 12.20 16.14
C PRO A 81 1.09 11.96 14.74
N ALA A 82 1.88 11.51 13.78
CA ALA A 82 1.35 11.16 12.46
C ALA A 82 0.46 9.91 12.50
N GLU A 83 0.86 8.90 13.26
CA GLU A 83 0.08 7.66 13.43
C GLU A 83 -1.18 7.89 14.28
N GLU A 84 -1.13 8.76 15.30
CA GLU A 84 -2.29 9.17 16.08
C GLU A 84 -3.30 9.92 15.19
N ALA A 85 -2.85 10.90 14.41
CA ALA A 85 -3.70 11.62 13.46
C ALA A 85 -4.32 10.66 12.43
N LEU A 86 -3.53 9.72 11.90
CA LEU A 86 -4.04 8.72 10.99
C LEU A 86 -5.11 7.84 11.64
N ASN A 87 -4.86 7.33 12.86
CA ASN A 87 -5.80 6.51 13.57
C ASN A 87 -7.11 7.25 13.88
N ALA A 88 -7.05 8.53 14.22
CA ALA A 88 -8.23 9.37 14.39
C ALA A 88 -9.02 9.53 13.09
N THR A 89 -8.33 9.82 11.99
CA THR A 89 -8.93 10.05 10.67
C THR A 89 -9.65 8.81 10.14
N ILE A 90 -9.01 7.64 10.20
CA ILE A 90 -9.53 6.43 9.54
C ILE A 90 -10.74 5.79 10.22
N THR A 91 -11.19 6.29 11.36
CA THR A 91 -12.38 5.77 12.05
C THR A 91 -13.64 5.82 11.20
N ASP A 92 -13.72 6.78 10.31
CA ASP A 92 -14.88 7.02 9.44
C ASP A 92 -14.70 6.46 8.01
N TYR A 93 -13.58 5.76 7.75
CA TYR A 93 -13.24 5.24 6.42
C TYR A 93 -13.06 3.72 6.42
N ASP A 94 -13.51 3.08 5.35
CA ASP A 94 -13.24 1.65 5.11
C ASP A 94 -11.89 1.49 4.40
N VAL A 95 -10.83 1.42 5.16
CA VAL A 95 -9.44 1.39 4.68
C VAL A 95 -8.64 0.26 5.32
N LYS A 96 -7.55 -0.12 4.67
CA LYS A 96 -6.51 -0.99 5.22
C LYS A 96 -5.22 -0.21 5.42
N VAL A 97 -4.62 -0.35 6.59
CA VAL A 97 -3.33 0.27 6.91
C VAL A 97 -2.27 -0.81 7.01
N VAL A 98 -1.12 -0.57 6.38
CA VAL A 98 0.10 -1.37 6.52
C VAL A 98 1.28 -0.48 6.86
N LYS A 99 2.14 -0.94 7.77
CA LYS A 99 3.30 -0.18 8.23
C LYS A 99 4.58 -0.83 7.77
N TYR A 100 5.34 -0.09 6.96
CA TYR A 100 6.69 -0.42 6.52
C TYR A 100 7.66 0.08 7.57
N HIS A 101 8.35 -0.82 8.19
CA HIS A 101 9.42 -0.49 9.12
C HIS A 101 10.76 -0.37 8.41
N ARG A 102 11.53 0.61 8.81
CA ARG A 102 12.85 0.89 8.25
C ARG A 102 13.79 -0.30 8.47
N HIS A 103 14.60 -0.65 7.46
CA HIS A 103 15.45 -1.85 7.52
C HIS A 103 16.90 -1.61 7.08
N LEU A 104 17.13 -1.08 5.86
CA LEU A 104 18.49 -0.93 5.33
C LEU A 104 19.33 -0.01 6.20
N PHE A 105 20.51 -0.49 6.63
CA PHE A 105 21.40 0.20 7.56
C PHE A 105 20.76 0.52 8.93
N GLU A 106 19.72 -0.26 9.27
CA GLU A 106 19.01 -0.16 10.52
C GLU A 106 19.49 -1.24 11.49
N THR A 107 19.61 -0.89 12.75
CA THR A 107 20.05 -1.80 13.82
C THR A 107 19.08 -1.83 15.00
N GLU A 108 18.14 -0.90 15.07
CA GLU A 108 17.25 -0.68 16.21
C GLU A 108 15.81 -1.12 15.93
N ASP A 109 15.43 -1.22 14.64
CA ASP A 109 14.10 -1.67 14.23
C ASP A 109 14.13 -3.12 13.72
N PRO A 110 13.50 -4.08 14.42
CA PRO A 110 13.57 -5.49 14.06
C PRO A 110 12.49 -5.92 13.05
N PHE A 111 11.62 -5.02 12.61
CA PHE A 111 10.40 -5.38 11.92
C PHE A 111 10.51 -5.39 10.41
N GLY A 112 11.31 -4.48 9.85
CA GLY A 112 11.51 -4.37 8.42
C GLY A 112 12.40 -5.48 7.84
N ASN A 113 12.37 -5.63 6.52
CA ASN A 113 13.29 -6.51 5.78
C ASN A 113 13.61 -5.94 4.38
N ASN A 114 14.47 -6.63 3.64
CA ASN A 114 14.88 -6.21 2.30
C ASN A 114 13.73 -6.12 1.30
N ASN A 115 12.74 -7.01 1.37
CA ASN A 115 11.62 -7.02 0.44
C ASN A 115 10.68 -5.85 0.71
N THR A 116 10.36 -5.60 1.99
CA THR A 116 9.45 -4.52 2.38
C THR A 116 10.05 -3.16 2.06
N GLU A 117 11.27 -2.89 2.48
CA GLU A 117 11.93 -1.62 2.21
C GLU A 117 12.31 -1.47 0.72
N GLY A 118 12.69 -2.57 0.06
CA GLY A 118 12.97 -2.58 -1.37
C GLY A 118 11.75 -2.15 -2.20
N ARG A 119 10.55 -2.67 -1.87
CA ARG A 119 9.30 -2.22 -2.51
C ARG A 119 9.02 -0.75 -2.22
N TRP A 120 9.15 -0.30 -0.96
CA TRP A 120 8.97 1.10 -0.60
C TRP A 120 9.85 2.01 -1.44
N LEU A 121 11.14 1.73 -1.49
CA LEU A 121 12.12 2.52 -2.22
C LEU A 121 11.87 2.52 -3.73
N SER A 122 11.52 1.38 -4.31
CA SER A 122 11.25 1.30 -5.75
C SER A 122 9.96 2.02 -6.13
N ARG A 123 8.95 2.00 -5.26
CA ARG A 123 7.63 2.54 -5.55
C ARG A 123 7.53 4.04 -5.25
N TYR A 124 7.97 4.45 -4.07
CA TYR A 124 7.73 5.79 -3.54
C TYR A 124 9.00 6.64 -3.42
N GLY A 125 10.17 5.99 -3.46
CA GLY A 125 11.46 6.68 -3.35
C GLY A 125 11.68 7.78 -4.38
N PRO A 126 11.40 7.56 -5.68
CA PRO A 126 11.59 8.58 -6.71
C PRO A 126 10.77 9.86 -6.44
N SER A 127 9.50 9.73 -6.05
CA SER A 127 8.63 10.87 -5.76
C SER A 127 9.09 11.65 -4.53
N ALA A 128 9.52 10.97 -3.48
CA ALA A 128 10.08 11.63 -2.31
C ALA A 128 11.35 12.44 -2.65
N VAL A 129 12.24 11.87 -3.46
CA VAL A 129 13.47 12.55 -3.90
C VAL A 129 13.15 13.74 -4.81
N GLN A 130 12.17 13.62 -5.70
CA GLN A 130 11.71 14.72 -6.55
C GLN A 130 11.14 15.89 -5.72
N ALA A 131 10.53 15.58 -4.59
CA ALA A 131 10.02 16.56 -3.63
C ALA A 131 11.09 17.06 -2.62
N ASP A 132 12.38 16.85 -2.92
CA ASP A 132 13.52 17.24 -2.08
C ASP A 132 13.58 16.55 -0.70
N PHE A 133 12.93 15.37 -0.55
CA PHE A 133 13.02 14.57 0.66
C PHE A 133 13.90 13.33 0.46
N ASN A 134 14.38 12.78 1.56
CA ASN A 134 15.01 11.47 1.51
C ASN A 134 13.93 10.39 1.31
N ALA A 135 14.16 9.45 0.39
CA ALA A 135 13.25 8.33 0.12
C ALA A 135 12.92 7.46 1.36
N ARG A 136 13.70 7.60 2.42
CA ARG A 136 13.63 6.85 3.67
C ARG A 136 13.32 7.75 4.87
N THR A 137 12.47 8.75 4.70
CA THR A 137 12.08 9.69 5.76
C THR A 137 10.84 9.19 6.51
N PRO A 138 10.94 8.68 7.76
CA PRO A 138 9.78 8.45 8.60
C PRO A 138 9.38 9.74 9.35
N PRO A 139 8.10 9.98 9.62
CA PRO A 139 6.97 9.29 9.03
C PRO A 139 6.72 9.74 7.59
N THR A 140 6.28 8.80 6.77
CA THR A 140 5.67 9.09 5.47
C THR A 140 4.39 8.28 5.36
N VAL A 141 3.28 8.91 4.98
CA VAL A 141 1.97 8.27 4.82
C VAL A 141 1.53 8.36 3.36
N ILE A 142 1.18 7.23 2.77
CA ILE A 142 0.68 7.12 1.40
C ILE A 142 -0.79 6.72 1.42
N PHE A 143 -1.64 7.51 0.81
CA PHE A 143 -3.07 7.28 0.69
C PHE A 143 -3.39 6.74 -0.70
N GLY A 144 -3.93 5.51 -0.76
CA GLY A 144 -4.36 4.86 -2.00
C GLY A 144 -3.27 4.69 -3.06
N GLY A 145 -1.98 4.75 -2.68
CA GLY A 145 -0.87 4.74 -3.63
C GLY A 145 -0.73 6.02 -4.47
N GLU A 146 -1.53 7.06 -4.19
CA GLU A 146 -1.68 8.25 -5.01
C GLU A 146 -1.12 9.51 -4.34
N ARG A 147 -1.38 9.69 -3.04
CA ARG A 147 -1.00 10.90 -2.30
C ARG A 147 -0.02 10.60 -1.18
N MET A 148 1.02 11.41 -1.07
CA MET A 148 2.12 11.24 -0.11
C MET A 148 2.20 12.44 0.82
N HIS A 149 2.13 12.17 2.12
CA HIS A 149 2.48 13.13 3.17
C HIS A 149 3.80 12.73 3.82
N ILE A 150 4.75 13.64 3.87
CA ILE A 150 6.08 13.40 4.46
C ILE A 150 6.22 14.27 5.71
N GLY A 151 6.48 13.62 6.84
CA GLY A 151 6.58 14.28 8.14
C GLY A 151 5.28 14.23 8.94
N SER A 152 5.30 14.87 10.11
CA SER A 152 4.18 14.90 11.08
C SER A 152 3.66 16.32 11.36
N TYR A 153 4.04 17.29 10.53
CA TYR A 153 3.64 18.68 10.70
C TYR A 153 2.61 19.04 9.65
N PRO A 154 1.43 19.52 10.06
CA PRO A 154 0.42 19.97 9.13
C PRO A 154 0.83 21.28 8.45
N THR A 155 0.20 21.55 7.32
CA THR A 155 0.27 22.87 6.67
C THR A 155 -0.35 23.93 7.57
N ALA A 156 0.15 25.15 7.51
CA ALA A 156 -0.32 26.23 8.38
C ALA A 156 -1.84 26.47 8.23
N GLY A 157 -2.55 26.40 9.34
CA GLY A 157 -3.97 26.72 9.44
C GLY A 157 -4.94 25.52 9.37
N VAL A 158 -4.44 24.30 9.20
CA VAL A 158 -5.24 23.06 9.24
C VAL A 158 -4.62 22.06 10.21
N SER A 159 -5.34 21.01 10.59
CA SER A 159 -4.79 19.91 11.37
C SER A 159 -4.29 18.79 10.45
N LEU A 160 -3.46 17.90 10.98
CA LEU A 160 -2.96 16.75 10.22
C LEU A 160 -4.10 15.77 9.87
N GLU A 161 -5.08 15.62 10.76
CA GLU A 161 -6.29 14.84 10.51
C GLU A 161 -7.12 15.40 9.35
N GLU A 162 -7.22 16.75 9.24
CA GLU A 162 -7.94 17.40 8.15
C GLU A 162 -7.22 17.20 6.81
N GLU A 163 -5.90 17.28 6.80
CA GLU A 163 -5.10 16.98 5.61
C GLU A 163 -5.26 15.51 5.17
N TYR A 164 -5.23 14.57 6.12
CA TYR A 164 -5.41 13.13 5.85
C TYR A 164 -6.82 12.82 5.34
N SER A 165 -7.86 13.43 5.94
CA SER A 165 -9.24 13.31 5.44
C SER A 165 -9.36 13.85 4.02
N THR A 166 -8.77 15.01 3.73
CA THR A 166 -8.76 15.60 2.39
C THR A 166 -8.10 14.69 1.37
N SER A 167 -7.01 14.02 1.77
CA SER A 167 -6.34 13.05 0.90
C SER A 167 -7.21 11.84 0.62
N LEU A 168 -7.86 11.29 1.64
CA LEU A 168 -8.77 10.14 1.49
C LEU A 168 -9.99 10.47 0.62
N ASP A 169 -10.60 11.64 0.81
CA ASP A 169 -11.78 12.09 0.05
C ASP A 169 -11.47 12.35 -1.44
N SER A 170 -10.21 12.59 -1.77
CA SER A 170 -9.77 12.94 -3.12
C SER A 170 -9.12 11.79 -3.90
N ILE A 171 -8.95 10.61 -3.29
CA ILE A 171 -8.42 9.43 -3.98
C ILE A 171 -9.34 9.04 -5.15
N MET A 172 -8.74 8.86 -6.32
CA MET A 172 -9.44 8.37 -7.49
C MET A 172 -9.57 6.85 -7.44
N ARG A 173 -10.74 6.34 -7.79
CA ARG A 173 -10.90 4.91 -8.02
C ARG A 173 -10.18 4.50 -9.30
N PRO A 174 -9.51 3.34 -9.31
CA PRO A 174 -8.91 2.81 -10.51
C PRO A 174 -9.96 2.57 -11.60
N PRO A 175 -9.62 2.71 -12.89
CA PRO A 175 -10.54 2.47 -14.01
C PRO A 175 -10.73 0.96 -14.28
N ILE A 176 -11.01 0.21 -13.24
CA ILE A 176 -11.29 -1.22 -13.27
C ILE A 176 -12.71 -1.44 -12.75
N SER A 177 -13.47 -2.29 -13.46
CA SER A 177 -14.83 -2.62 -13.06
C SER A 177 -14.87 -3.28 -11.68
N ASN A 178 -15.84 -2.87 -10.88
CA ASN A 178 -16.10 -3.46 -9.57
C ASN A 178 -16.46 -4.96 -9.65
N SER A 179 -16.89 -5.45 -10.82
CA SER A 179 -17.16 -6.86 -11.08
C SER A 179 -15.92 -7.72 -11.29
N SER A 180 -14.74 -7.09 -11.41
CA SER A 180 -13.48 -7.84 -11.50
C SER A 180 -13.29 -8.75 -10.30
N GLU A 181 -12.97 -10.02 -10.56
CA GLU A 181 -12.96 -11.08 -9.56
C GLU A 181 -11.55 -11.58 -9.26
N PHE A 182 -11.29 -11.78 -7.97
CA PHE A 182 -10.08 -12.40 -7.45
C PHE A 182 -10.41 -13.69 -6.75
N THR A 183 -9.65 -14.74 -7.04
CA THR A 183 -9.76 -16.02 -6.34
C THR A 183 -8.41 -16.36 -5.71
N PHE A 184 -8.45 -16.80 -4.47
CA PHE A 184 -7.28 -17.22 -3.70
C PHE A 184 -7.52 -18.62 -3.17
N THR A 185 -6.48 -19.45 -3.22
CA THR A 185 -6.48 -20.77 -2.61
C THR A 185 -5.17 -20.96 -1.88
N TRP A 186 -5.25 -21.34 -0.61
CA TRP A 186 -4.12 -21.78 0.17
C TRP A 186 -4.31 -23.24 0.52
N GLU A 187 -3.42 -24.10 0.01
CA GLU A 187 -3.45 -25.53 0.24
C GLU A 187 -2.04 -26.06 0.38
N ASP A 188 -1.77 -26.75 1.49
CA ASP A 188 -0.49 -27.43 1.79
C ASP A 188 0.77 -26.55 1.56
N GLY A 189 0.73 -25.29 2.00
CA GLY A 189 1.84 -24.35 1.83
C GLY A 189 1.95 -23.77 0.41
N THR A 190 1.00 -24.05 -0.45
CA THR A 190 0.92 -23.50 -1.81
C THR A 190 -0.15 -22.43 -1.86
N PHE A 191 0.21 -21.25 -2.32
CA PHE A 191 -0.72 -20.15 -2.60
C PHE A 191 -0.97 -20.08 -4.09
N GLU A 192 -2.22 -20.26 -4.48
CA GLU A 192 -2.66 -20.07 -5.85
C GLU A 192 -3.62 -18.90 -5.92
N TRP A 193 -3.54 -18.14 -7.00
CA TRP A 193 -4.41 -17.01 -7.22
C TRP A 193 -4.80 -16.90 -8.70
N SER A 194 -5.95 -16.31 -8.94
CA SER A 194 -6.38 -15.91 -10.27
C SER A 194 -7.08 -14.57 -10.21
N TRP A 195 -6.93 -13.79 -11.25
CA TRP A 195 -7.59 -12.51 -11.41
C TRP A 195 -8.25 -12.44 -12.78
N ASN A 196 -9.56 -12.23 -12.76
CA ASN A 196 -10.35 -11.93 -13.94
C ASN A 196 -10.84 -10.48 -13.80
N TRP A 197 -10.35 -9.58 -14.63
CA TRP A 197 -10.67 -8.19 -14.52
C TRP A 197 -11.26 -7.60 -15.81
N GLU A 198 -12.10 -6.60 -15.62
CA GLU A 198 -12.80 -5.88 -16.65
C GLU A 198 -12.50 -4.39 -16.50
N GLU A 199 -12.32 -3.69 -17.61
CA GLU A 199 -12.13 -2.25 -17.63
C GLU A 199 -13.44 -1.54 -17.31
N ASP A 200 -13.37 -0.48 -16.48
CA ASP A 200 -14.45 0.50 -16.36
C ASP A 200 -14.14 1.73 -17.22
N THR A 201 -14.60 1.70 -18.46
CA THR A 201 -14.42 2.80 -19.40
C THR A 201 -15.06 4.11 -18.95
N THR A 202 -15.99 4.07 -17.97
CA THR A 202 -16.66 5.26 -17.44
C THR A 202 -15.83 5.96 -16.36
N ALA A 203 -14.95 5.23 -15.68
CA ALA A 203 -14.05 5.78 -14.66
C ALA A 203 -12.81 6.47 -15.27
N CYS A 204 -12.53 6.20 -16.52
CA CYS A 204 -11.42 6.79 -17.24
C CYS A 204 -11.70 8.23 -17.65
N ARG A 205 -10.98 9.19 -17.09
CA ARG A 205 -11.17 10.63 -17.37
C ARG A 205 -10.40 11.14 -18.61
N SER A 206 -9.33 10.47 -19.02
CA SER A 206 -8.57 10.83 -20.22
C SER A 206 -7.57 9.72 -20.58
N ASN A 207 -7.55 9.29 -21.86
CA ASN A 207 -6.55 8.40 -22.46
C ASN A 207 -6.16 7.20 -21.61
N CYS A 208 -7.09 6.29 -21.39
CA CYS A 208 -6.78 4.98 -20.82
C CYS A 208 -6.37 4.00 -21.94
N ASP A 209 -5.36 4.36 -22.70
CA ASP A 209 -4.87 3.52 -23.81
C ASP A 209 -4.19 2.24 -23.30
N SER A 210 -3.72 2.24 -22.03
CA SER A 210 -3.21 1.05 -21.37
C SER A 210 -3.24 1.20 -19.86
N ILE A 211 -3.59 0.12 -19.16
CA ILE A 211 -3.50 0.01 -17.70
C ILE A 211 -2.44 -1.02 -17.37
N SER A 212 -1.46 -0.65 -16.56
CA SER A 212 -0.48 -1.57 -16.01
C SER A 212 -0.82 -1.87 -14.55
N THR A 213 -0.80 -3.13 -14.17
CA THR A 213 -1.14 -3.57 -12.83
C THR A 213 -0.03 -4.41 -12.24
N GLU A 214 0.25 -4.21 -10.98
CA GLU A 214 1.15 -5.03 -10.18
C GLU A 214 0.38 -5.65 -9.03
N LEU A 215 0.56 -6.94 -8.83
CA LEU A 215 -0.08 -7.70 -7.76
C LEU A 215 0.97 -8.13 -6.74
N TYR A 216 0.68 -7.85 -5.48
CA TYR A 216 1.53 -8.23 -4.35
C TYR A 216 0.74 -8.97 -3.29
N LEU A 217 1.35 -10.02 -2.74
CA LEU A 217 0.92 -10.63 -1.49
C LEU A 217 1.69 -9.95 -0.35
N MET A 218 0.97 -9.32 0.56
CA MET A 218 1.53 -8.68 1.75
C MET A 218 1.22 -9.51 2.99
N ILE A 219 2.26 -9.85 3.74
CA ILE A 219 2.14 -10.56 5.01
C ILE A 219 2.23 -9.52 6.14
N VAL A 220 1.12 -9.34 6.86
CA VAL A 220 1.01 -8.33 7.91
C VAL A 220 0.81 -8.99 9.26
N GLU A 221 1.63 -8.63 10.22
CA GLU A 221 1.43 -8.97 11.63
C GLU A 221 0.57 -7.89 12.29
N ASP A 222 -0.53 -8.31 12.89
CA ASP A 222 -1.48 -7.37 13.48
C ASP A 222 -0.88 -6.61 14.64
N THR A 223 -0.17 -7.31 15.53
CA THR A 223 0.42 -6.71 16.74
C THR A 223 1.68 -7.45 17.16
N ALA A 224 2.76 -6.72 17.37
CA ALA A 224 4.00 -7.22 17.98
C ALA A 224 4.35 -6.41 19.24
N PHE A 225 4.90 -7.12 20.23
CA PHE A 225 5.45 -6.50 21.44
C PHE A 225 6.97 -6.33 21.31
N PHE A 226 7.44 -5.09 21.40
CA PHE A 226 8.86 -4.75 21.35
C PHE A 226 9.15 -3.52 22.24
N PRO A 227 9.42 -3.73 23.53
CA PRO A 227 9.61 -2.66 24.49
C PRO A 227 10.99 -1.97 24.38
N GLU A 228 11.88 -2.49 23.55
CA GLU A 228 13.20 -1.90 23.29
C GLU A 228 13.16 -0.73 22.31
N GLY A 229 11.99 -0.44 21.72
CA GLY A 229 11.79 0.73 20.86
C GLY A 229 11.96 2.03 21.64
N SER A 230 12.61 3.02 21.03
CA SER A 230 12.91 4.29 21.72
C SER A 230 11.92 5.41 21.42
N ASN A 231 10.85 5.13 20.65
CA ASN A 231 9.79 6.10 20.36
C ASN A 231 8.70 6.20 21.46
N GLY A 232 8.79 5.38 22.52
CA GLY A 232 7.84 5.38 23.62
C GLY A 232 6.73 4.34 23.51
N GLU A 233 6.64 3.62 22.40
CA GLU A 233 5.67 2.55 22.21
C GLU A 233 6.26 1.20 22.59
N GLU A 234 5.42 0.32 23.17
CA GLU A 234 5.77 -1.09 23.44
C GLU A 234 5.06 -2.05 22.49
N TYR A 235 3.96 -1.61 21.87
CA TYR A 235 3.15 -2.41 20.97
C TYR A 235 3.08 -1.74 19.60
N TYR A 236 3.45 -2.49 18.58
CA TYR A 236 3.43 -2.05 17.20
C TYR A 236 2.36 -2.81 16.44
N HIS A 237 1.61 -2.10 15.60
CA HIS A 237 0.42 -2.65 14.95
C HIS A 237 0.53 -2.60 13.43
N ARG A 238 -0.10 -3.58 12.74
CA ARG A 238 -0.21 -3.62 11.28
C ARG A 238 1.14 -3.64 10.57
N ILE A 239 2.09 -4.37 11.13
CA ILE A 239 3.48 -4.45 10.69
C ILE A 239 3.56 -5.28 9.43
N LEU A 240 4.08 -4.71 8.34
CA LEU A 240 4.37 -5.44 7.12
C LEU A 240 5.62 -6.31 7.32
N ARG A 241 5.41 -7.64 7.35
CA ARG A 241 6.49 -8.59 7.56
C ARG A 241 7.14 -9.05 6.28
N ASP A 242 6.38 -9.12 5.19
CA ASP A 242 6.94 -9.45 3.88
C ASP A 242 6.06 -8.96 2.74
N VAL A 243 6.68 -8.81 1.56
CA VAL A 243 6.02 -8.45 0.31
C VAL A 243 6.51 -9.41 -0.77
N ILE A 244 5.59 -10.16 -1.33
CA ILE A 244 5.85 -11.14 -2.38
C ILE A 244 5.21 -10.64 -3.67
N PRO A 245 5.99 -10.31 -4.71
CA PRO A 245 5.41 -9.96 -6.00
C PRO A 245 4.78 -11.20 -6.63
N LEU A 246 3.51 -11.11 -6.99
CA LEU A 246 2.77 -12.19 -7.63
C LEU A 246 2.77 -12.06 -9.17
N GLY A 247 3.06 -10.89 -9.68
CA GLY A 247 3.16 -10.63 -11.11
C GLY A 247 2.76 -9.21 -11.49
N SER A 248 3.00 -8.89 -12.75
CA SER A 248 2.55 -7.66 -13.39
C SER A 248 1.85 -8.01 -14.69
N SER A 249 0.82 -7.26 -15.05
CA SER A 249 0.20 -7.32 -16.36
C SER A 249 0.03 -5.92 -16.92
N SER A 250 0.32 -5.76 -18.21
CA SER A 250 -0.03 -4.56 -18.96
C SER A 250 -1.10 -4.94 -19.97
N ILE A 251 -2.07 -4.08 -20.21
CA ILE A 251 -3.12 -4.31 -21.17
C ILE A 251 -3.08 -3.21 -22.21
N ASP A 252 -2.86 -3.67 -23.42
CA ASP A 252 -3.27 -2.97 -24.61
C ASP A 252 -4.64 -3.53 -25.00
N TYR A 253 -5.70 -2.89 -24.57
CA TYR A 253 -7.08 -2.97 -25.07
C TYR A 253 -7.66 -4.36 -25.46
N ILE A 254 -7.37 -5.44 -24.76
CA ILE A 254 -7.98 -6.75 -25.01
C ILE A 254 -8.35 -7.42 -23.68
N PRO A 255 -9.61 -7.83 -23.46
CA PRO A 255 -9.99 -8.60 -22.28
C PRO A 255 -9.30 -9.96 -22.30
N VAL A 256 -8.47 -10.26 -21.34
CA VAL A 256 -7.73 -11.52 -21.28
C VAL A 256 -7.87 -12.14 -19.88
N SER A 257 -8.29 -13.40 -19.90
CA SER A 257 -8.29 -14.27 -18.73
C SER A 257 -6.87 -14.80 -18.51
N TYR A 258 -6.30 -14.59 -17.33
CA TYR A 258 -4.97 -15.09 -16.96
C TYR A 258 -5.02 -16.16 -15.89
N THR A 259 -4.24 -17.18 -16.12
CA THR A 259 -4.17 -18.36 -15.27
C THR A 259 -2.76 -18.56 -14.75
N HIS A 260 -2.67 -18.74 -13.42
CA HIS A 260 -1.68 -19.51 -12.66
C HIS A 260 -0.21 -19.08 -12.67
N LEU A 261 0.21 -18.49 -11.58
CA LEU A 261 1.57 -18.62 -11.10
C LEU A 261 1.57 -19.37 -9.75
N ARG A 262 2.41 -20.38 -9.63
CA ARG A 262 2.65 -21.06 -8.36
C ARG A 262 3.78 -20.35 -7.65
N ALA A 263 3.54 -19.86 -6.45
CA ALA A 263 4.61 -19.47 -5.56
C ALA A 263 5.19 -20.72 -4.88
N HIS A 264 6.42 -21.08 -5.22
CA HIS A 264 7.16 -22.10 -4.50
C HIS A 264 7.98 -21.39 -3.43
N GLU A 265 7.62 -21.57 -2.17
CA GLU A 265 8.55 -21.33 -1.08
C GLU A 265 9.60 -22.45 -1.05
N THR A 266 10.86 -22.09 -1.31
CA THR A 266 11.99 -22.93 -0.97
C THR A 266 12.57 -22.43 0.34
N HIS A 267 12.12 -23.02 1.46
CA HIS A 267 12.85 -22.91 2.71
C HIS A 267 13.99 -23.93 2.69
N THR A 268 15.22 -23.44 2.69
CA THR A 268 16.39 -24.19 3.11
C THR A 268 16.93 -23.61 4.40
#